data_6fb3d91c1427275766671ddbbe6b9740
#
_entry.id   6fb3d91c1427275766671ddbbe6b9740
#
_cell.length_a   1.000
_cell.length_b   1.000
_cell.length_c   1.000
_cell.angle_alpha   90.00
_cell.angle_beta   90.00
_cell.angle_gamma   90.00
#
_symmetry.space_group_name_H-M   'P 1'
#
loop_
_entity.id
_entity.type
_entity.pdbx_description
1 polymer ?
#
loop_
_entity_poly.entity_id
_entity_poly.type
_entity_poly.pdbx_seq_one_letter_code
_entity_poly.pdbx_strand_id
1 'polypeptide(L)'
;LGSHNTFLKQKEIEVIETSGRIAQAKQVGSILKDLSTTKLDWESVAVVLPDESLLNPILHSLPPEVNKLNITMGQPLQQQPIALMIEALFDLHMNQTKKGFYYKTVVQIFTHELIRTYCAKNELEDPKDFAQSIIYGNNRFLTLHDLKKVNLFKDLGFLFSPWNNPIEAVRSICRLFQLLLTTADPDDDQRLDSIHLFLTFFNQIDLQLRTHPFIKQISELRTIYNAQIGMHKLPFSGEPLQGLQIMGMLETRLLDFDTVIITQANEGILPVKSTDDSWIPYEMKKQFGLPTRDEKNAIFSYHFYRLMYRAKKVYILYDGQGDELGGGEMSRFVRQWATWLPENHSMRFFNQNVTLNTDIRQRLEIPKTPSLLKRLEDMAQKGLSATALSNYIADPIQFYNNYVIRILENEELEESIAYQTLGTVIHNTLEELYTPYVTKQLTVQSIENMQDTHMETLQ
;
A
#
# COMPACT_ATOMS: atom_id res chain seq x y z
N LEU A 1 31.25 -29.85 -22.77
CA LEU A 1 31.01 -29.17 -21.52
C LEU A 1 32.10 -29.60 -20.55
N GLY A 2 33.18 -28.80 -20.42
CA GLY A 2 34.32 -29.09 -19.55
C GLY A 2 33.86 -29.18 -18.09
N SER A 3 34.12 -30.29 -17.45
CA SER A 3 33.82 -30.57 -16.03
C SER A 3 34.79 -29.85 -15.10
N HIS A 4 34.88 -28.53 -15.16
CA HIS A 4 35.51 -27.78 -14.09
C HIS A 4 34.52 -27.69 -12.92
N ASN A 5 34.76 -28.47 -11.87
CA ASN A 5 33.94 -28.43 -10.64
C ASN A 5 34.17 -27.10 -9.92
N THR A 6 33.51 -26.05 -10.40
CA THR A 6 33.62 -24.69 -9.85
C THR A 6 32.99 -24.57 -8.48
N PHE A 7 32.12 -25.52 -8.07
CA PHE A 7 31.55 -25.58 -6.74
C PHE A 7 32.63 -25.73 -5.66
N LEU A 8 33.69 -26.47 -5.94
CA LEU A 8 34.79 -26.69 -5.00
C LEU A 8 35.83 -25.54 -4.95
N LYS A 9 35.68 -24.49 -5.78
CA LYS A 9 36.51 -23.30 -5.62
C LYS A 9 36.14 -22.56 -4.35
N GLN A 10 37.13 -21.92 -3.74
CA GLN A 10 36.91 -21.14 -2.50
C GLN A 10 35.74 -20.17 -2.64
N LYS A 11 34.87 -20.15 -1.64
CA LYS A 11 33.74 -19.25 -1.53
C LYS A 11 33.71 -18.55 -0.17
N GLU A 12 33.34 -17.30 -0.19
CA GLU A 12 33.05 -16.53 1.03
C GLU A 12 31.51 -16.49 1.23
N ILE A 13 31.05 -17.05 2.32
CA ILE A 13 29.62 -17.16 2.63
C ILE A 13 29.35 -16.44 3.94
N GLU A 14 28.42 -15.51 3.92
CA GLU A 14 27.95 -14.82 5.10
C GLU A 14 26.45 -15.09 5.30
N VAL A 15 26.12 -15.68 6.45
CA VAL A 15 24.75 -15.94 6.87
C VAL A 15 24.40 -14.91 7.93
N ILE A 16 23.39 -14.09 7.63
CA ILE A 16 23.05 -12.91 8.43
C ILE A 16 21.63 -13.06 8.95
N GLU A 17 21.53 -13.19 10.26
CA GLU A 17 20.26 -13.12 10.96
C GLU A 17 19.84 -11.66 11.11
N THR A 18 18.60 -11.35 10.81
CA THR A 18 18.02 -10.01 10.91
C THR A 18 16.72 -10.03 11.70
N SER A 19 16.31 -8.90 12.24
CA SER A 19 15.02 -8.76 12.92
C SER A 19 13.97 -8.15 11.98
N GLY A 20 13.27 -9.02 11.24
CA GLY A 20 12.18 -8.63 10.37
C GLY A 20 12.57 -8.23 8.95
N ARG A 21 11.56 -8.11 8.10
CA ARG A 21 11.68 -7.91 6.64
C ARG A 21 12.35 -6.59 6.25
N ILE A 22 12.03 -5.51 6.96
CA ILE A 22 12.60 -4.18 6.66
C ILE A 22 14.09 -4.14 7.02
N ALA A 23 14.49 -4.82 8.11
CA ALA A 23 15.90 -4.94 8.46
C ALA A 23 16.69 -5.70 7.39
N GLN A 24 16.12 -6.75 6.77
CA GLN A 24 16.72 -7.43 5.63
C GLN A 24 16.94 -6.48 4.44
N ALA A 25 15.92 -5.70 4.07
CA ALA A 25 16.04 -4.76 2.96
C ALA A 25 17.15 -3.73 3.20
N LYS A 26 17.23 -3.16 4.41
CA LYS A 26 18.31 -2.23 4.79
C LYS A 26 19.67 -2.90 4.79
N GLN A 27 19.74 -4.16 5.22
CA GLN A 27 20.99 -4.92 5.19
C GLN A 27 21.45 -5.19 3.76
N VAL A 28 20.55 -5.51 2.83
CA VAL A 28 20.87 -5.60 1.39
C VAL A 28 21.46 -4.28 0.91
N GLY A 29 20.84 -3.15 1.25
CA GLY A 29 21.36 -1.82 0.90
C GLY A 29 22.76 -1.56 1.45
N SER A 30 23.04 -1.97 2.71
CA SER A 30 24.37 -1.85 3.31
C SER A 30 25.41 -2.71 2.59
N ILE A 31 25.08 -3.98 2.30
CA ILE A 31 25.96 -4.88 1.55
C ILE A 31 26.27 -4.30 0.16
N LEU A 32 25.26 -3.81 -0.56
CA LEU A 32 25.45 -3.20 -1.88
C LEU A 32 26.32 -1.94 -1.79
N LYS A 33 26.17 -1.13 -0.76
CA LYS A 33 27.02 0.04 -0.51
C LYS A 33 28.48 -0.36 -0.24
N ASP A 34 28.70 -1.39 0.55
CA ASP A 34 30.07 -1.89 0.82
C ASP A 34 30.69 -2.48 -0.44
N LEU A 35 29.90 -3.18 -1.26
CA LEU A 35 30.33 -3.70 -2.55
C LEU A 35 30.66 -2.58 -3.54
N SER A 36 29.99 -1.45 -3.52
CA SER A 36 30.24 -0.31 -4.40
C SER A 36 31.62 0.32 -4.19
N THR A 37 32.22 0.17 -3.02
CA THR A 37 33.59 0.63 -2.74
C THR A 37 34.65 -0.18 -3.45
N THR A 38 34.31 -1.37 -3.93
CA THR A 38 35.15 -2.21 -4.75
C THR A 38 34.85 -1.97 -6.24
N LYS A 39 35.83 -2.15 -7.13
CA LYS A 39 35.58 -2.09 -8.59
C LYS A 39 34.78 -3.32 -9.03
N LEU A 40 33.50 -3.35 -8.65
CA LEU A 40 32.60 -4.44 -8.95
C LEU A 40 31.78 -4.11 -10.20
N ASP A 41 31.60 -5.11 -11.05
CA ASP A 41 30.64 -5.05 -12.14
C ASP A 41 29.26 -5.45 -11.63
N TRP A 42 28.30 -4.50 -11.64
CA TRP A 42 26.96 -4.74 -11.18
C TRP A 42 26.22 -5.85 -11.93
N GLU A 43 26.60 -6.12 -13.19
CA GLU A 43 26.02 -7.20 -13.98
C GLU A 43 26.36 -8.59 -13.41
N SER A 44 27.44 -8.68 -12.60
CA SER A 44 27.85 -9.90 -11.92
C SER A 44 27.21 -10.10 -10.53
N VAL A 45 26.29 -9.19 -10.12
CA VAL A 45 25.64 -9.23 -8.81
C VAL A 45 24.17 -9.53 -8.95
N ALA A 46 23.67 -10.50 -8.17
CA ALA A 46 22.25 -10.81 -8.08
C ALA A 46 21.72 -10.65 -6.65
N VAL A 47 20.58 -9.97 -6.52
CA VAL A 47 19.73 -9.99 -5.33
C VAL A 47 18.55 -10.90 -5.62
N VAL A 48 18.45 -11.99 -4.88
CA VAL A 48 17.46 -13.04 -5.11
C VAL A 48 16.39 -12.98 -4.02
N LEU A 49 15.14 -12.89 -4.44
CA LEU A 49 13.96 -12.76 -3.59
C LEU A 49 13.11 -14.04 -3.68
N PRO A 50 13.23 -14.97 -2.72
CA PRO A 50 12.31 -16.10 -2.63
C PRO A 50 10.86 -15.67 -2.40
N ASP A 51 10.62 -14.55 -1.69
CA ASP A 51 9.36 -13.86 -1.57
C ASP A 51 9.46 -12.47 -2.19
N GLU A 52 8.76 -12.27 -3.31
CA GLU A 52 8.78 -11.04 -4.11
C GLU A 52 8.23 -9.81 -3.36
N SER A 53 7.49 -10.00 -2.26
CA SER A 53 6.92 -8.90 -1.48
C SER A 53 7.98 -8.02 -0.82
N LEU A 54 9.24 -8.46 -0.77
CA LEU A 54 10.37 -7.67 -0.29
C LEU A 54 10.94 -6.70 -1.36
N LEU A 55 10.48 -6.78 -2.61
CA LEU A 55 10.99 -5.96 -3.70
C LEU A 55 10.93 -4.46 -3.39
N ASN A 56 9.76 -3.92 -3.05
CA ASN A 56 9.60 -2.49 -2.77
C ASN A 56 10.50 -2.00 -1.61
N PRO A 57 10.56 -2.66 -0.44
CA PRO A 57 11.52 -2.31 0.60
C PRO A 57 12.98 -2.30 0.13
N ILE A 58 13.39 -3.24 -0.72
CA ILE A 58 14.74 -3.29 -1.27
C ILE A 58 14.98 -2.11 -2.22
N LEU A 59 14.06 -1.82 -3.14
CA LEU A 59 14.19 -0.68 -4.05
C LEU A 59 14.40 0.64 -3.30
N HIS A 60 13.69 0.84 -2.19
CA HIS A 60 13.88 2.01 -1.32
C HIS A 60 15.15 1.99 -0.47
N SER A 61 15.85 0.86 -0.42
CA SER A 61 17.09 0.68 0.34
C SER A 61 18.33 0.67 -0.54
N LEU A 62 18.18 0.77 -1.87
CA LEU A 62 19.30 0.77 -2.80
C LEU A 62 20.17 2.01 -2.58
N PRO A 63 21.51 1.84 -2.58
CA PRO A 63 22.42 2.97 -2.51
C PRO A 63 22.46 3.73 -3.84
N PRO A 64 22.77 5.06 -3.83
CA PRO A 64 22.79 5.90 -5.03
C PRO A 64 23.78 5.45 -6.10
N GLU A 65 24.79 4.65 -5.72
CA GLU A 65 25.82 4.10 -6.61
C GLU A 65 25.25 3.06 -7.58
N VAL A 66 24.10 2.47 -7.26
CA VAL A 66 23.38 1.55 -8.15
C VAL A 66 22.54 2.38 -9.12
N ASN A 67 23.12 2.73 -10.25
CA ASN A 67 22.51 3.57 -11.27
C ASN A 67 21.76 2.80 -12.37
N LYS A 68 22.00 1.51 -12.49
CA LYS A 68 21.32 0.63 -13.42
C LYS A 68 20.89 -0.65 -12.70
N LEU A 69 19.67 -1.06 -12.92
CA LEU A 69 19.14 -2.29 -12.37
C LEU A 69 18.19 -2.96 -13.37
N ASN A 70 18.14 -4.26 -13.30
CA ASN A 70 17.18 -5.09 -14.02
C ASN A 70 16.32 -5.86 -13.01
N ILE A 71 15.02 -5.74 -13.13
CA ILE A 71 14.04 -6.42 -12.27
C ILE A 71 13.28 -7.41 -13.15
N THR A 72 13.43 -8.71 -12.88
CA THR A 72 12.78 -9.76 -13.66
C THR A 72 11.35 -10.06 -13.15
N MET A 73 11.05 -9.69 -11.92
CA MET A 73 9.75 -9.87 -11.30
C MET A 73 8.81 -8.76 -11.74
N GLY A 74 7.53 -9.10 -11.96
CA GLY A 74 6.50 -8.08 -12.15
C GLY A 74 5.85 -7.68 -10.83
N GLN A 75 5.34 -6.46 -10.76
CA GLN A 75 4.55 -6.02 -9.63
C GLN A 75 3.10 -6.53 -9.76
N PRO A 76 2.54 -7.25 -8.76
CA PRO A 76 1.18 -7.73 -8.83
C PRO A 76 0.18 -6.58 -9.06
N LEU A 77 -0.78 -6.76 -9.98
CA LEU A 77 -1.80 -5.74 -10.26
C LEU A 77 -2.64 -5.41 -9.01
N GLN A 78 -2.80 -6.36 -8.11
CA GLN A 78 -3.50 -6.14 -6.84
C GLN A 78 -2.84 -5.04 -5.98
N GLN A 79 -1.54 -4.80 -6.13
CA GLN A 79 -0.78 -3.78 -5.40
C GLN A 79 -0.78 -2.42 -6.10
N GLN A 80 -1.37 -2.33 -7.29
CA GLN A 80 -1.46 -1.07 -8.03
C GLN A 80 -2.58 -0.17 -7.45
N PRO A 81 -2.41 1.16 -7.44
CA PRO A 81 -3.46 2.08 -7.00
C PRO A 81 -4.81 1.86 -7.69
N ILE A 82 -4.79 1.45 -8.96
CA ILE A 82 -6.00 1.14 -9.75
C ILE A 82 -6.84 0.05 -9.08
N ALA A 83 -6.22 -0.95 -8.45
CA ALA A 83 -6.95 -2.01 -7.77
C ALA A 83 -7.82 -1.47 -6.62
N LEU A 84 -7.33 -0.46 -5.88
CA LEU A 84 -8.12 0.20 -4.82
C LEU A 84 -9.32 0.96 -5.40
N MET A 85 -9.19 1.57 -6.56
CA MET A 85 -10.30 2.24 -7.24
C MET A 85 -11.38 1.24 -7.67
N ILE A 86 -10.97 0.07 -8.18
CA ILE A 86 -11.91 -0.99 -8.57
C ILE A 86 -12.64 -1.54 -7.33
N GLU A 87 -11.92 -1.79 -6.23
CA GLU A 87 -12.55 -2.21 -4.97
C GLU A 87 -13.55 -1.16 -4.47
N ALA A 88 -13.23 0.13 -4.56
CA ALA A 88 -14.15 1.21 -4.24
C ALA A 88 -15.38 1.20 -5.15
N LEU A 89 -15.25 0.87 -6.43
CA LEU A 89 -16.39 0.72 -7.34
C LEU A 89 -17.29 -0.47 -6.95
N PHE A 90 -16.71 -1.61 -6.56
CA PHE A 90 -17.50 -2.72 -6.01
C PHE A 90 -18.22 -2.30 -4.73
N ASP A 91 -17.54 -1.65 -3.80
CA ASP A 91 -18.15 -1.16 -2.55
C ASP A 91 -19.27 -0.14 -2.82
N LEU A 92 -19.10 0.74 -3.81
CA LEU A 92 -20.11 1.73 -4.21
C LEU A 92 -21.45 1.08 -4.55
N HIS A 93 -21.42 -0.04 -5.28
CA HIS A 93 -22.64 -0.72 -5.76
C HIS A 93 -23.16 -1.77 -4.78
N MET A 94 -22.27 -2.46 -4.04
CA MET A 94 -22.68 -3.48 -3.09
C MET A 94 -23.24 -2.88 -1.79
N ASN A 95 -22.75 -1.71 -1.38
CA ASN A 95 -23.14 -1.04 -0.13
C ASN A 95 -24.09 0.14 -0.36
N GLN A 96 -24.66 0.26 -1.57
CA GLN A 96 -25.64 1.32 -1.85
C GLN A 96 -26.87 1.17 -0.97
N THR A 97 -27.30 2.26 -0.34
CA THR A 97 -28.49 2.32 0.50
C THR A 97 -29.60 3.15 -0.15
N LYS A 98 -30.81 3.10 0.40
CA LYS A 98 -31.91 3.99 -0.01
C LYS A 98 -31.58 5.48 0.19
N LYS A 99 -30.63 5.80 1.07
CA LYS A 99 -30.18 7.17 1.36
C LYS A 99 -29.17 7.70 0.32
N GLY A 100 -28.62 6.84 -0.53
CA GLY A 100 -27.61 7.17 -1.52
C GLY A 100 -26.29 6.41 -1.35
N PHE A 101 -25.21 6.96 -1.91
CA PHE A 101 -23.87 6.44 -1.88
C PHE A 101 -23.10 6.92 -0.65
N TYR A 102 -22.35 6.03 -0.02
CA TYR A 102 -21.53 6.38 1.13
C TYR A 102 -20.38 7.31 0.71
N TYR A 103 -20.21 8.41 1.40
CA TYR A 103 -19.32 9.49 0.98
C TYR A 103 -17.84 9.05 0.84
N LYS A 104 -17.32 8.23 1.77
CA LYS A 104 -15.91 7.79 1.72
C LYS A 104 -15.59 7.08 0.41
N THR A 105 -16.50 6.23 -0.08
CA THR A 105 -16.33 5.51 -1.34
C THR A 105 -16.33 6.46 -2.53
N VAL A 106 -17.24 7.45 -2.54
CA VAL A 106 -17.29 8.48 -3.60
C VAL A 106 -16.02 9.33 -3.60
N VAL A 107 -15.60 9.78 -2.42
CA VAL A 107 -14.36 10.56 -2.26
C VAL A 107 -13.15 9.75 -2.72
N GLN A 108 -13.04 8.48 -2.34
CA GLN A 108 -11.95 7.59 -2.75
C GLN A 108 -11.85 7.45 -4.28
N ILE A 109 -12.99 7.31 -4.97
CA ILE A 109 -13.02 7.23 -6.43
C ILE A 109 -12.61 8.57 -7.04
N PHE A 110 -13.23 9.68 -6.63
CA PHE A 110 -13.02 10.99 -7.24
C PHE A 110 -11.63 11.56 -6.99
N THR A 111 -11.06 11.34 -5.79
CA THR A 111 -9.71 11.80 -5.45
C THR A 111 -8.59 10.87 -5.90
N HIS A 112 -8.93 9.76 -6.57
CA HIS A 112 -7.92 8.87 -7.14
C HIS A 112 -7.03 9.62 -8.15
N GLU A 113 -5.73 9.34 -8.13
CA GLU A 113 -4.74 10.08 -8.93
C GLU A 113 -5.09 10.13 -10.43
N LEU A 114 -5.54 9.02 -11.00
CA LEU A 114 -5.92 8.98 -12.41
C LEU A 114 -7.12 9.88 -12.72
N ILE A 115 -8.10 9.94 -11.83
CA ILE A 115 -9.27 10.84 -11.98
C ILE A 115 -8.83 12.30 -11.85
N ARG A 116 -7.96 12.60 -10.91
CA ARG A 116 -7.42 13.95 -10.75
C ARG A 116 -6.59 14.39 -11.97
N THR A 117 -5.78 13.49 -12.52
CA THR A 117 -5.02 13.73 -13.77
C THR A 117 -5.98 13.99 -14.93
N TYR A 118 -7.07 13.20 -15.00
CA TYR A 118 -8.12 13.42 -15.99
C TYR A 118 -8.76 14.80 -15.86
N CYS A 119 -9.11 15.22 -14.64
CA CYS A 119 -9.68 16.53 -14.38
C CYS A 119 -8.72 17.66 -14.78
N ALA A 120 -7.46 17.58 -14.38
CA ALA A 120 -6.45 18.59 -14.70
C ALA A 120 -6.25 18.75 -16.22
N LYS A 121 -6.25 17.67 -16.99
CA LYS A 121 -6.08 17.70 -18.45
C LYS A 121 -7.33 18.21 -19.18
N ASN A 122 -8.52 18.07 -18.59
CA ASN A 122 -9.78 18.54 -19.18
C ASN A 122 -10.26 19.87 -18.56
N GLU A 123 -9.39 20.58 -17.82
CA GLU A 123 -9.68 21.87 -17.18
C GLU A 123 -10.92 21.83 -16.26
N LEU A 124 -11.15 20.66 -15.63
CA LEU A 124 -12.21 20.46 -14.65
C LEU A 124 -11.71 20.86 -13.24
N GLU A 125 -12.66 21.19 -12.35
CA GLU A 125 -12.37 21.46 -10.94
C GLU A 125 -11.66 20.27 -10.26
N ASP A 126 -10.72 20.56 -9.32
CA ASP A 126 -10.06 19.47 -8.58
C ASP A 126 -11.10 18.75 -7.69
N PRO A 127 -11.25 17.43 -7.84
CA PRO A 127 -12.18 16.65 -7.03
C PRO A 127 -11.95 16.75 -5.51
N LYS A 128 -10.77 17.23 -5.07
CA LYS A 128 -10.51 17.51 -3.65
C LYS A 128 -11.40 18.60 -3.08
N ASP A 129 -11.74 19.62 -3.86
CA ASP A 129 -12.61 20.71 -3.40
C ASP A 129 -14.01 20.17 -3.13
N PHE A 130 -14.49 19.28 -3.99
CA PHE A 130 -15.74 18.58 -3.76
C PHE A 130 -15.68 17.68 -2.52
N ALA A 131 -14.60 16.93 -2.35
CA ALA A 131 -14.41 16.09 -1.15
C ALA A 131 -14.44 16.92 0.13
N GLN A 132 -13.81 18.08 0.15
CA GLN A 132 -13.88 19.01 1.29
C GLN A 132 -15.30 19.54 1.51
N SER A 133 -16.03 19.88 0.45
CA SER A 133 -17.41 20.36 0.57
C SER A 133 -18.34 19.32 1.21
N ILE A 134 -18.11 18.03 0.96
CA ILE A 134 -18.85 16.92 1.56
C ILE A 134 -18.58 16.88 3.08
N ILE A 135 -17.31 17.00 3.47
CA ILE A 135 -16.88 16.98 4.87
C ILE A 135 -17.48 18.17 5.62
N TYR A 136 -17.34 19.39 5.08
CA TYR A 136 -17.91 20.59 5.69
C TYR A 136 -19.46 20.57 5.77
N GLY A 137 -20.11 19.98 4.75
CA GLY A 137 -21.57 19.82 4.72
C GLY A 137 -22.09 18.69 5.61
N ASN A 138 -21.20 17.92 6.25
CA ASN A 138 -21.50 16.72 7.05
C ASN A 138 -22.44 15.73 6.35
N ASN A 139 -22.27 15.58 5.03
CA ASN A 139 -23.11 14.73 4.18
C ASN A 139 -22.59 13.30 4.13
N ARG A 140 -23.06 12.44 5.04
CA ARG A 140 -22.66 11.03 5.10
C ARG A 140 -23.07 10.20 3.87
N PHE A 141 -24.21 10.51 3.28
CA PHE A 141 -24.74 9.86 2.08
C PHE A 141 -25.00 10.88 0.99
N LEU A 142 -24.52 10.60 -0.21
CA LEU A 142 -24.66 11.46 -1.38
C LEU A 142 -25.72 10.90 -2.31
N THR A 143 -26.67 11.74 -2.68
CA THR A 143 -27.67 11.39 -3.69
C THR A 143 -27.13 11.65 -5.09
N LEU A 144 -27.75 11.07 -6.12
CA LEU A 144 -27.44 11.40 -7.51
C LEU A 144 -27.62 12.91 -7.81
N HIS A 145 -28.52 13.59 -7.06
CA HIS A 145 -28.70 15.03 -7.19
C HIS A 145 -27.47 15.81 -6.72
N ASP A 146 -26.85 15.38 -5.63
CA ASP A 146 -25.64 16.02 -5.09
C ASP A 146 -24.44 15.81 -6.02
N LEU A 147 -24.30 14.61 -6.57
CA LEU A 147 -23.25 14.27 -7.53
C LEU A 147 -23.37 15.04 -8.85
N LYS A 148 -24.58 15.30 -9.33
CA LYS A 148 -24.83 16.09 -10.56
C LYS A 148 -24.39 17.55 -10.48
N LYS A 149 -24.16 18.09 -9.28
CA LYS A 149 -23.63 19.44 -9.09
C LYS A 149 -22.16 19.57 -9.50
N VAL A 150 -21.43 18.46 -9.60
CA VAL A 150 -20.02 18.40 -9.95
C VAL A 150 -19.87 18.22 -11.43
N ASN A 151 -19.05 19.05 -12.10
CA ASN A 151 -18.85 18.97 -13.54
C ASN A 151 -18.30 17.61 -13.97
N LEU A 152 -17.44 16.99 -13.19
CA LEU A 152 -16.88 15.65 -13.39
C LEU A 152 -17.96 14.57 -13.54
N PHE A 153 -19.14 14.75 -12.95
CA PHE A 153 -20.25 13.80 -13.07
C PHE A 153 -20.77 13.65 -14.51
N LYS A 154 -20.60 14.66 -15.38
CA LYS A 154 -20.97 14.56 -16.78
C LYS A 154 -20.24 13.41 -17.49
N ASP A 155 -18.96 13.23 -17.14
CA ASP A 155 -18.09 12.23 -17.77
C ASP A 155 -18.13 10.90 -17.02
N LEU A 156 -18.17 10.93 -15.68
CA LEU A 156 -18.13 9.74 -14.83
C LEU A 156 -19.48 9.30 -14.26
N GLY A 157 -20.57 9.98 -14.59
CA GLY A 157 -21.90 9.66 -14.06
C GLY A 157 -22.37 8.24 -14.35
N PHE A 158 -21.87 7.60 -15.41
CA PHE A 158 -22.14 6.21 -15.71
C PHE A 158 -21.65 5.23 -14.63
N LEU A 159 -20.63 5.61 -13.84
CA LEU A 159 -20.14 4.81 -12.71
C LEU A 159 -21.15 4.71 -11.57
N PHE A 160 -22.09 5.64 -11.47
CA PHE A 160 -23.12 5.69 -10.44
C PHE A 160 -24.46 5.12 -10.91
N SER A 161 -24.52 4.65 -12.17
CA SER A 161 -25.67 3.90 -12.67
C SER A 161 -25.71 2.51 -12.06
N PRO A 162 -26.87 2.01 -11.59
CA PRO A 162 -26.95 0.71 -10.94
C PRO A 162 -26.36 -0.42 -11.81
N TRP A 163 -25.56 -1.27 -11.23
CA TRP A 163 -25.09 -2.50 -11.87
C TRP A 163 -26.11 -3.61 -11.59
N ASN A 164 -26.96 -3.89 -12.57
CA ASN A 164 -28.00 -4.92 -12.43
C ASN A 164 -27.44 -6.33 -12.61
N ASN A 165 -26.28 -6.46 -13.25
CA ASN A 165 -25.63 -7.73 -13.51
C ASN A 165 -24.10 -7.55 -13.67
N PRO A 166 -23.32 -8.63 -13.58
CA PRO A 166 -21.86 -8.60 -13.73
C PRO A 166 -21.35 -8.02 -15.06
N ILE A 167 -22.08 -8.23 -16.16
CA ILE A 167 -21.66 -7.71 -17.48
C ILE A 167 -21.73 -6.17 -17.52
N GLU A 168 -22.76 -5.57 -16.93
CA GLU A 168 -22.86 -4.12 -16.82
C GLU A 168 -21.74 -3.54 -15.97
N ALA A 169 -21.38 -4.22 -14.87
CA ALA A 169 -20.25 -3.83 -14.02
C ALA A 169 -18.93 -3.82 -14.80
N VAL A 170 -18.63 -4.91 -15.49
CA VAL A 170 -17.40 -5.03 -16.30
C VAL A 170 -17.36 -3.98 -17.41
N ARG A 171 -18.45 -3.76 -18.12
CA ARG A 171 -18.53 -2.72 -19.17
C ARG A 171 -18.32 -1.31 -18.60
N SER A 172 -18.88 -1.03 -17.45
CA SER A 172 -18.68 0.25 -16.76
C SER A 172 -17.21 0.47 -16.40
N ILE A 173 -16.54 -0.55 -15.86
CA ILE A 173 -15.11 -0.51 -15.54
C ILE A 173 -14.26 -0.36 -16.83
N CYS A 174 -14.54 -1.14 -17.88
CA CYS A 174 -13.84 -1.00 -19.17
C CYS A 174 -13.99 0.41 -19.76
N ARG A 175 -15.20 0.98 -19.69
CA ARG A 175 -15.46 2.34 -20.16
C ARG A 175 -14.65 3.37 -19.36
N LEU A 176 -14.52 3.20 -18.06
CA LEU A 176 -13.68 4.06 -17.23
C LEU A 176 -12.23 4.02 -17.71
N PHE A 177 -11.65 2.84 -17.92
CA PHE A 177 -10.28 2.73 -18.38
C PHE A 177 -10.08 3.32 -19.78
N GLN A 178 -11.03 3.11 -20.70
CA GLN A 178 -11.00 3.76 -22.02
C GLN A 178 -10.99 5.28 -21.90
N LEU A 179 -11.79 5.83 -21.01
CA LEU A 179 -11.82 7.27 -20.75
C LEU A 179 -10.47 7.77 -20.19
N LEU A 180 -9.91 7.06 -19.21
CA LEU A 180 -8.63 7.43 -18.60
C LEU A 180 -7.45 7.36 -19.57
N LEU A 181 -7.48 6.42 -20.53
CA LEU A 181 -6.47 6.34 -21.59
C LEU A 181 -6.46 7.56 -22.50
N THR A 182 -7.59 8.26 -22.69
CA THR A 182 -7.63 9.48 -23.54
C THR A 182 -6.79 10.63 -22.97
N THR A 183 -6.53 10.61 -21.67
CA THR A 183 -5.79 11.66 -20.96
C THR A 183 -4.51 11.15 -20.33
N ALA A 184 -4.13 9.90 -20.55
CA ALA A 184 -2.86 9.36 -20.07
C ALA A 184 -1.69 10.10 -20.74
N ASP A 185 -0.59 10.24 -20.01
CA ASP A 185 0.64 10.83 -20.52
C ASP A 185 1.35 9.80 -21.40
N PRO A 186 1.64 10.11 -22.69
CA PRO A 186 2.36 9.19 -23.55
C PRO A 186 3.76 8.85 -23.06
N ASP A 187 4.36 9.71 -22.23
CA ASP A 187 5.71 9.51 -21.68
C ASP A 187 5.70 8.72 -20.35
N ASP A 188 4.51 8.43 -19.78
CA ASP A 188 4.36 7.60 -18.57
C ASP A 188 3.99 6.16 -18.94
N ASP A 189 4.97 5.45 -19.53
CA ASP A 189 4.80 4.07 -20.01
C ASP A 189 4.26 3.14 -18.91
N GLN A 190 4.73 3.26 -17.68
CA GLN A 190 4.33 2.37 -16.60
C GLN A 190 2.85 2.55 -16.23
N ARG A 191 2.34 3.76 -16.26
CA ARG A 191 0.93 4.07 -16.00
C ARG A 191 0.04 3.58 -17.13
N LEU A 192 0.47 3.80 -18.37
CA LEU A 192 -0.22 3.30 -19.56
C LEU A 192 -0.32 1.78 -19.55
N ASP A 193 0.79 1.09 -19.32
CA ASP A 193 0.85 -0.37 -19.22
C ASP A 193 -0.07 -0.91 -18.14
N SER A 194 -0.09 -0.24 -16.98
CA SER A 194 -1.00 -0.63 -15.89
C SER A 194 -2.46 -0.55 -16.33
N ILE A 195 -2.90 0.58 -16.92
CA ILE A 195 -4.29 0.74 -17.38
C ILE A 195 -4.62 -0.29 -18.48
N HIS A 196 -3.70 -0.53 -19.41
CA HIS A 196 -3.89 -1.54 -20.47
C HIS A 196 -4.02 -2.96 -19.94
N LEU A 197 -3.23 -3.32 -18.92
CA LEU A 197 -3.32 -4.64 -18.30
C LEU A 197 -4.66 -4.83 -17.59
N PHE A 198 -5.13 -3.83 -16.84
CA PHE A 198 -6.45 -3.88 -16.21
C PHE A 198 -7.57 -3.96 -17.24
N LEU A 199 -7.49 -3.17 -18.32
CA LEU A 199 -8.47 -3.22 -19.41
C LEU A 199 -8.50 -4.60 -20.09
N THR A 200 -7.32 -5.17 -20.34
CA THR A 200 -7.19 -6.52 -20.92
C THR A 200 -7.79 -7.57 -20.00
N PHE A 201 -7.50 -7.49 -18.71
CA PHE A 201 -8.05 -8.38 -17.68
C PHE A 201 -9.58 -8.34 -17.64
N PHE A 202 -10.18 -7.15 -17.61
CA PHE A 202 -11.64 -7.01 -17.59
C PHE A 202 -12.29 -7.39 -18.92
N ASN A 203 -11.63 -7.18 -20.05
CA ASN A 203 -12.11 -7.69 -21.36
C ASN A 203 -12.14 -9.23 -21.40
N GLN A 204 -11.14 -9.90 -20.78
CA GLN A 204 -11.16 -11.36 -20.65
C GLN A 204 -12.32 -11.83 -19.77
N ILE A 205 -12.60 -11.15 -18.66
CA ILE A 205 -13.77 -11.43 -17.81
C ILE A 205 -15.07 -11.22 -18.60
N ASP A 206 -15.23 -10.12 -19.37
CA ASP A 206 -16.43 -9.88 -20.20
C ASP A 206 -16.67 -11.03 -21.18
N LEU A 207 -15.61 -11.51 -21.83
CA LEU A 207 -15.70 -12.65 -22.74
C LEU A 207 -16.13 -13.93 -22.02
N GLN A 208 -15.56 -14.21 -20.83
CA GLN A 208 -15.93 -15.37 -20.02
C GLN A 208 -17.37 -15.30 -19.55
N LEU A 209 -17.85 -14.14 -19.10
CA LEU A 209 -19.22 -13.93 -18.66
C LEU A 209 -20.24 -14.14 -19.76
N ARG A 210 -19.91 -13.76 -21.01
CA ARG A 210 -20.78 -14.00 -22.17
C ARG A 210 -20.82 -15.46 -22.60
N THR A 211 -19.69 -16.15 -22.46
CA THR A 211 -19.58 -17.58 -22.85
C THR A 211 -20.20 -18.49 -21.80
N HIS A 212 -20.10 -18.09 -20.51
CA HIS A 212 -20.52 -18.87 -19.37
C HIS A 212 -21.40 -18.03 -18.42
N PRO A 213 -22.70 -17.84 -18.71
CA PRO A 213 -23.58 -16.91 -17.98
C PRO A 213 -24.10 -17.47 -16.64
N PHE A 214 -23.25 -18.20 -15.90
CA PHE A 214 -23.61 -18.75 -14.59
C PHE A 214 -23.37 -17.77 -13.43
N ILE A 215 -22.53 -16.75 -13.63
CA ILE A 215 -22.26 -15.69 -12.65
C ILE A 215 -23.37 -14.64 -12.79
N LYS A 216 -24.16 -14.45 -11.74
CA LYS A 216 -25.33 -13.56 -11.75
C LYS A 216 -25.21 -12.38 -10.81
N GLN A 217 -24.38 -12.49 -9.75
CA GLN A 217 -24.27 -11.50 -8.71
C GLN A 217 -22.94 -10.72 -8.81
N ILE A 218 -22.97 -9.45 -8.44
CA ILE A 218 -21.77 -8.61 -8.38
C ILE A 218 -20.75 -9.14 -7.35
N SER A 219 -21.23 -9.71 -6.24
CA SER A 219 -20.39 -10.36 -5.22
C SER A 219 -19.59 -11.55 -5.77
N GLU A 220 -20.18 -12.33 -6.67
CA GLU A 220 -19.50 -13.44 -7.35
C GLU A 220 -18.40 -12.91 -8.29
N LEU A 221 -18.70 -11.83 -9.03
CA LEU A 221 -17.72 -11.15 -9.88
C LEU A 221 -16.53 -10.63 -9.05
N ARG A 222 -16.79 -9.97 -7.91
CA ARG A 222 -15.76 -9.50 -6.98
C ARG A 222 -14.88 -10.64 -6.46
N THR A 223 -15.49 -11.78 -6.15
CA THR A 223 -14.75 -12.97 -5.70
C THR A 223 -13.80 -13.47 -6.79
N ILE A 224 -14.25 -13.51 -8.05
CA ILE A 224 -13.40 -13.90 -9.18
C ILE A 224 -12.29 -12.87 -9.41
N TYR A 225 -12.62 -11.58 -9.37
CA TYR A 225 -11.65 -10.49 -9.46
C TYR A 225 -10.54 -10.69 -8.41
N ASN A 226 -10.89 -10.83 -7.15
CA ASN A 226 -9.94 -10.99 -6.05
C ASN A 226 -9.08 -12.25 -6.16
N ALA A 227 -9.66 -13.34 -6.66
CA ALA A 227 -8.93 -14.60 -6.86
C ALA A 227 -7.90 -14.53 -8.00
N GLN A 228 -8.15 -13.71 -9.04
CA GLN A 228 -7.34 -13.71 -10.25
C GLN A 228 -6.39 -12.52 -10.37
N ILE A 229 -6.75 -11.35 -9.82
CA ILE A 229 -5.97 -10.12 -10.01
C ILE A 229 -4.53 -10.22 -9.51
N GLY A 230 -4.29 -10.97 -8.45
CA GLY A 230 -2.94 -11.20 -7.90
C GLY A 230 -2.04 -12.07 -8.79
N MET A 231 -2.61 -12.80 -9.75
CA MET A 231 -1.85 -13.62 -10.71
C MET A 231 -1.30 -12.79 -11.87
N HIS A 232 -1.88 -11.61 -12.13
CA HIS A 232 -1.43 -10.71 -13.16
C HIS A 232 -0.40 -9.74 -12.60
N LYS A 233 0.71 -9.59 -13.32
CA LYS A 233 1.84 -8.74 -12.90
C LYS A 233 2.15 -7.69 -13.96
N LEU A 234 2.41 -6.47 -13.52
CA LEU A 234 2.96 -5.40 -14.36
C LEU A 234 4.48 -5.60 -14.45
N PRO A 235 5.05 -5.84 -15.64
CA PRO A 235 6.49 -5.96 -15.80
C PRO A 235 7.17 -4.61 -15.52
N PHE A 236 8.38 -4.65 -14.99
CA PHE A 236 9.21 -3.46 -14.92
C PHE A 236 9.88 -3.22 -16.28
N SER A 237 9.92 -1.96 -16.69
CA SER A 237 10.69 -1.55 -17.87
C SER A 237 12.19 -1.55 -17.53
N GLY A 238 13.02 -2.18 -18.34
CA GLY A 238 14.46 -2.24 -18.13
C GLY A 238 15.15 -3.02 -19.23
N GLU A 239 16.46 -2.76 -19.42
CA GLU A 239 17.31 -3.52 -20.33
C GLU A 239 17.71 -4.85 -19.67
N PRO A 240 17.35 -5.99 -20.25
CA PRO A 240 17.69 -7.28 -19.69
C PRO A 240 19.21 -7.42 -19.46
N LEU A 241 19.58 -7.93 -18.30
CA LEU A 241 20.97 -8.23 -17.89
C LEU A 241 21.92 -7.02 -17.74
N GLN A 242 21.42 -5.78 -17.79
CA GLN A 242 22.23 -4.61 -17.50
C GLN A 242 22.12 -4.18 -16.03
N GLY A 243 23.25 -3.90 -15.39
CA GLY A 243 23.32 -3.45 -14.00
C GLY A 243 23.01 -4.53 -12.96
N LEU A 244 22.61 -4.09 -11.76
CA LEU A 244 22.25 -4.98 -10.66
C LEU A 244 21.03 -5.83 -11.03
N GLN A 245 21.12 -7.15 -10.83
CA GLN A 245 20.03 -8.06 -11.13
C GLN A 245 19.20 -8.32 -9.88
N ILE A 246 17.90 -7.97 -9.90
CA ILE A 246 16.94 -8.30 -8.84
C ILE A 246 15.93 -9.29 -9.40
N MET A 247 15.88 -10.50 -8.84
CA MET A 247 15.12 -11.59 -9.42
C MET A 247 14.54 -12.54 -8.38
N GLY A 248 13.48 -13.23 -8.73
CA GLY A 248 12.94 -14.35 -7.95
C GLY A 248 13.84 -15.57 -8.06
N MET A 249 13.59 -16.55 -7.18
CA MET A 249 14.43 -17.75 -7.12
C MET A 249 14.39 -18.59 -8.42
N LEU A 250 13.24 -18.63 -9.10
CA LEU A 250 13.07 -19.42 -10.32
C LEU A 250 13.62 -18.71 -11.57
N GLU A 251 13.69 -17.38 -11.55
CA GLU A 251 14.26 -16.59 -12.66
C GLU A 251 15.79 -16.67 -12.72
N THR A 252 16.45 -17.11 -11.64
CA THR A 252 17.90 -17.34 -11.62
C THR A 252 18.36 -18.49 -12.51
N ARG A 253 17.41 -19.17 -13.14
CA ARG A 253 17.65 -20.35 -13.96
C ARG A 253 18.65 -20.07 -15.09
N LEU A 254 19.71 -20.88 -15.16
CA LEU A 254 20.79 -20.83 -16.15
C LEU A 254 21.69 -19.59 -16.08
N LEU A 255 21.45 -18.68 -15.13
CA LEU A 255 22.33 -17.52 -14.92
C LEU A 255 23.42 -17.83 -13.90
N ASP A 256 24.54 -17.15 -14.04
CA ASP A 256 25.70 -17.26 -13.17
C ASP A 256 26.12 -15.87 -12.71
N PHE A 257 26.39 -15.74 -11.41
CA PHE A 257 26.80 -14.49 -10.79
C PHE A 257 28.02 -14.68 -9.91
N ASP A 258 28.88 -13.67 -9.83
CA ASP A 258 30.06 -13.71 -8.95
C ASP A 258 29.64 -13.42 -7.48
N THR A 259 28.66 -12.55 -7.29
CA THR A 259 28.10 -12.22 -5.97
C THR A 259 26.60 -12.46 -5.96
N VAL A 260 26.14 -13.18 -4.95
CA VAL A 260 24.72 -13.54 -4.77
C VAL A 260 24.28 -13.10 -3.37
N ILE A 261 23.18 -12.36 -3.31
CA ILE A 261 22.53 -11.95 -2.07
C ILE A 261 21.14 -12.58 -2.04
N ILE A 262 20.89 -13.52 -1.14
CA ILE A 262 19.58 -14.17 -0.99
C ILE A 262 18.90 -13.61 0.26
N THR A 263 17.68 -13.16 0.11
CA THR A 263 16.86 -12.70 1.24
C THR A 263 15.87 -13.79 1.67
N GLN A 264 15.28 -13.61 2.84
CA GLN A 264 14.22 -14.49 3.35
C GLN A 264 14.53 -16.00 3.21
N ALA A 265 15.77 -16.36 3.52
CA ALA A 265 16.20 -17.77 3.55
C ALA A 265 15.63 -18.49 4.78
N ASN A 266 14.32 -18.39 4.98
CA ASN A 266 13.56 -18.96 6.08
C ASN A 266 12.88 -20.27 5.66
N GLU A 267 12.73 -21.16 6.64
CA GLU A 267 11.93 -22.37 6.43
C GLU A 267 10.48 -22.00 6.12
N GLY A 268 9.91 -22.60 5.07
CA GLY A 268 8.57 -22.30 4.58
C GLY A 268 8.51 -21.20 3.51
N ILE A 269 9.59 -20.42 3.33
CA ILE A 269 9.76 -19.47 2.22
C ILE A 269 10.76 -20.06 1.22
N LEU A 270 11.88 -20.57 1.69
CA LEU A 270 12.89 -21.29 0.89
C LEU A 270 13.26 -22.62 1.56
N PRO A 271 12.70 -23.75 1.15
CA PRO A 271 11.67 -23.91 0.12
C PRO A 271 10.30 -23.41 0.54
N VAL A 272 9.46 -23.07 -0.44
CA VAL A 272 8.07 -22.64 -0.21
C VAL A 272 7.32 -23.76 0.50
N LYS A 273 6.59 -23.42 1.58
CA LYS A 273 5.73 -24.36 2.26
C LYS A 273 4.65 -24.83 1.28
N SER A 274 4.75 -26.09 0.86
CA SER A 274 3.72 -26.70 0.03
C SER A 274 2.52 -27.04 0.91
N THR A 275 1.47 -26.25 0.79
CA THR A 275 0.13 -26.66 1.23
C THR A 275 -0.36 -27.68 0.20
N ASP A 276 -0.46 -28.94 0.58
CA ASP A 276 -0.97 -29.97 -0.33
C ASP A 276 -2.50 -29.98 -0.24
N ASP A 277 -3.15 -28.93 -0.72
CA ASP A 277 -4.60 -28.76 -0.79
C ASP A 277 -5.23 -29.62 -1.90
N SER A 278 -4.52 -30.66 -2.33
CA SER A 278 -4.97 -31.56 -3.38
C SER A 278 -5.98 -32.58 -2.84
N TRP A 279 -7.10 -32.72 -3.53
CA TRP A 279 -8.08 -33.77 -3.30
C TRP A 279 -7.52 -35.17 -3.55
N ILE A 280 -6.35 -35.29 -4.22
CA ILE A 280 -5.70 -36.57 -4.50
C ILE A 280 -4.73 -36.89 -3.37
N PRO A 281 -4.93 -38.00 -2.63
CA PRO A 281 -4.01 -38.44 -1.59
C PRO A 281 -2.59 -38.66 -2.10
N TYR A 282 -1.60 -38.49 -1.21
CA TYR A 282 -0.17 -38.62 -1.55
C TYR A 282 0.18 -39.99 -2.15
N GLU A 283 -0.38 -41.07 -1.61
CA GLU A 283 -0.14 -42.44 -2.10
C GLU A 283 -0.63 -42.63 -3.54
N MET A 284 -1.79 -42.04 -3.87
CA MET A 284 -2.33 -42.10 -5.22
C MET A 284 -1.45 -41.27 -6.19
N LYS A 285 -0.97 -40.09 -5.76
CA LYS A 285 -0.04 -39.31 -6.57
C LYS A 285 1.20 -40.10 -6.91
N LYS A 286 1.79 -40.77 -5.91
CA LYS A 286 2.98 -41.60 -6.09
C LYS A 286 2.70 -42.81 -7.00
N GLN A 287 1.56 -43.46 -6.84
CA GLN A 287 1.19 -44.59 -7.66
C GLN A 287 1.00 -44.25 -9.13
N PHE A 288 0.43 -43.07 -9.42
CA PHE A 288 0.15 -42.61 -10.78
C PHE A 288 1.22 -41.69 -11.36
N GLY A 289 2.36 -41.51 -10.70
CA GLY A 289 3.46 -40.65 -11.18
C GLY A 289 3.09 -39.16 -11.25
N LEU A 290 2.16 -38.70 -10.42
CA LEU A 290 1.79 -37.30 -10.33
C LEU A 290 2.80 -36.54 -9.47
N PRO A 291 3.04 -35.24 -9.75
CA PRO A 291 3.98 -34.43 -8.98
C PRO A 291 3.64 -34.41 -7.48
N THR A 292 4.66 -34.73 -6.68
CA THR A 292 4.58 -34.75 -5.21
C THR A 292 5.28 -33.53 -4.60
N ARG A 293 5.18 -33.37 -3.29
CA ARG A 293 5.90 -32.35 -2.54
C ARG A 293 7.41 -32.48 -2.68
N ASP A 294 7.89 -33.72 -2.72
CA ASP A 294 9.35 -34.01 -2.79
C ASP A 294 9.95 -33.51 -4.09
N GLU A 295 9.24 -33.64 -5.20
CA GLU A 295 9.69 -33.15 -6.52
C GLU A 295 9.70 -31.62 -6.57
N LYS A 296 8.70 -30.96 -5.98
CA LYS A 296 8.70 -29.49 -5.85
C LYS A 296 9.88 -29.01 -5.02
N ASN A 297 10.14 -29.64 -3.88
CA ASN A 297 11.30 -29.31 -3.04
C ASN A 297 12.63 -29.57 -3.75
N ALA A 298 12.72 -30.63 -4.56
CA ALA A 298 13.90 -30.93 -5.35
C ALA A 298 14.20 -29.84 -6.40
N ILE A 299 13.16 -29.24 -7.01
CA ILE A 299 13.33 -28.12 -7.95
C ILE A 299 13.93 -26.90 -7.23
N PHE A 300 13.38 -26.50 -6.07
CA PHE A 300 13.93 -25.38 -5.30
C PHE A 300 15.36 -25.67 -4.81
N SER A 301 15.63 -26.88 -4.35
CA SER A 301 16.97 -27.32 -3.96
C SER A 301 17.96 -27.21 -5.13
N TYR A 302 17.56 -27.70 -6.30
CA TYR A 302 18.40 -27.61 -7.52
C TYR A 302 18.73 -26.15 -7.84
N HIS A 303 17.74 -25.25 -7.85
CA HIS A 303 17.98 -23.83 -8.16
C HIS A 303 18.86 -23.16 -7.11
N PHE A 304 18.66 -23.45 -5.82
CA PHE A 304 19.49 -22.95 -4.73
C PHE A 304 20.96 -23.36 -4.94
N TYR A 305 21.25 -24.65 -5.06
CA TYR A 305 22.64 -25.13 -5.23
C TYR A 305 23.23 -24.74 -6.58
N ARG A 306 22.42 -24.66 -7.64
CA ARG A 306 22.90 -24.24 -8.95
C ARG A 306 23.33 -22.76 -8.95
N LEU A 307 22.58 -21.90 -8.27
CA LEU A 307 22.92 -20.48 -8.10
C LEU A 307 24.26 -20.32 -7.36
N MET A 308 24.50 -21.14 -6.33
CA MET A 308 25.76 -21.15 -5.56
C MET A 308 26.94 -21.71 -6.31
N TYR A 309 26.70 -22.45 -7.41
CA TYR A 309 27.75 -23.23 -8.07
C TYR A 309 28.94 -22.40 -8.52
N ARG A 310 28.73 -21.23 -9.10
CA ARG A 310 29.76 -20.33 -9.60
C ARG A 310 30.02 -19.10 -8.76
N ALA A 311 29.15 -18.79 -7.82
CA ALA A 311 29.31 -17.66 -6.96
C ALA A 311 30.60 -17.72 -6.13
N LYS A 312 31.29 -16.57 -6.01
CA LYS A 312 32.51 -16.40 -5.20
C LYS A 312 32.13 -15.87 -3.81
N LYS A 313 31.17 -14.89 -3.76
CA LYS A 313 30.64 -14.30 -2.54
C LYS A 313 29.16 -14.56 -2.45
N VAL A 314 28.70 -14.99 -1.27
CA VAL A 314 27.31 -15.33 -1.04
C VAL A 314 26.87 -14.72 0.29
N TYR A 315 25.82 -13.89 0.24
CA TYR A 315 25.16 -13.35 1.41
C TYR A 315 23.79 -13.99 1.52
N ILE A 316 23.50 -14.58 2.67
CA ILE A 316 22.23 -15.25 2.94
C ILE A 316 21.58 -14.56 4.15
N LEU A 317 20.44 -13.90 3.93
CA LEU A 317 19.71 -13.20 4.97
C LEU A 317 18.47 -14.00 5.34
N TYR A 318 18.22 -14.14 6.62
CA TYR A 318 16.99 -14.73 7.14
C TYR A 318 16.43 -13.93 8.32
N ASP A 319 15.15 -14.07 8.57
CA ASP A 319 14.48 -13.45 9.71
C ASP A 319 14.57 -14.36 10.92
N GLY A 320 15.24 -13.90 11.97
CA GLY A 320 15.35 -14.63 13.23
C GLY A 320 14.16 -14.41 14.18
N GLN A 321 13.30 -13.43 13.86
CA GLN A 321 12.08 -13.19 14.63
C GLN A 321 10.95 -14.04 14.04
N GLY A 322 10.59 -15.12 14.70
CA GLY A 322 9.39 -15.88 14.38
C GLY A 322 8.14 -15.17 14.89
N ASP A 323 7.04 -15.28 14.14
CA ASP A 323 5.72 -15.03 14.70
C ASP A 323 5.39 -16.10 15.77
N GLU A 324 4.43 -15.82 16.67
CA GLU A 324 4.01 -16.71 17.76
C GLU A 324 3.66 -18.15 17.30
N LEU A 325 3.45 -18.36 16.00
CA LEU A 325 3.14 -19.66 15.35
C LEU A 325 4.34 -20.32 14.65
N GLY A 326 5.56 -19.79 14.79
CA GLY A 326 6.79 -20.31 14.19
C GLY A 326 7.08 -19.70 12.82
N GLY A 327 8.27 -19.22 12.55
CA GLY A 327 8.67 -18.59 11.30
C GLY A 327 10.10 -18.06 11.27
N GLY A 328 10.76 -17.95 12.42
CA GLY A 328 12.14 -17.46 12.52
C GLY A 328 13.20 -18.51 12.23
N GLU A 329 12.85 -19.69 11.69
CA GLU A 329 13.83 -20.72 11.41
C GLU A 329 14.55 -20.52 10.09
N MET A 330 15.88 -20.63 10.13
CA MET A 330 16.73 -20.64 8.95
C MET A 330 16.39 -21.83 8.03
N SER A 331 16.35 -21.60 6.72
CA SER A 331 16.09 -22.60 5.69
C SER A 331 16.93 -23.89 5.88
N ARG A 332 16.27 -25.02 5.68
CA ARG A 332 16.94 -26.34 5.67
C ARG A 332 18.06 -26.42 4.64
N PHE A 333 17.97 -25.73 3.52
CA PHE A 333 19.02 -25.73 2.49
C PHE A 333 20.30 -25.08 3.01
N VAL A 334 20.17 -23.99 3.75
CA VAL A 334 21.32 -23.31 4.37
C VAL A 334 21.93 -24.18 5.46
N ARG A 335 21.09 -24.83 6.31
CA ARG A 335 21.54 -25.76 7.34
C ARG A 335 22.29 -26.97 6.73
N GLN A 336 21.76 -27.54 5.65
CA GLN A 336 22.42 -28.63 4.94
C GLN A 336 23.77 -28.19 4.39
N TRP A 337 23.83 -27.01 3.76
CA TRP A 337 25.10 -26.50 3.24
C TRP A 337 26.12 -26.25 4.33
N ALA A 338 25.72 -25.70 5.47
CA ALA A 338 26.58 -25.51 6.63
C ALA A 338 27.12 -26.84 7.20
N THR A 339 26.31 -27.92 7.16
CA THR A 339 26.71 -29.24 7.65
C THR A 339 27.69 -29.94 6.69
N TRP A 340 27.54 -29.74 5.37
CA TRP A 340 28.34 -30.38 4.33
C TRP A 340 29.32 -29.42 3.64
N LEU A 341 29.71 -28.38 4.38
CA LEU A 341 30.57 -27.34 3.81
C LEU A 341 31.90 -27.93 3.38
N PRO A 342 32.32 -27.76 2.10
CA PRO A 342 33.65 -28.15 1.64
C PRO A 342 34.74 -27.38 2.42
N GLU A 343 35.86 -28.03 2.71
CA GLU A 343 36.97 -27.44 3.49
C GLU A 343 37.51 -26.13 2.91
N ASN A 344 37.37 -25.91 1.62
CA ASN A 344 37.84 -24.70 0.94
C ASN A 344 36.86 -23.52 1.06
N HIS A 345 35.66 -23.69 1.65
CA HIS A 345 34.69 -22.64 1.79
C HIS A 345 34.79 -22.01 3.18
N SER A 346 34.62 -20.69 3.24
CA SER A 346 34.48 -19.94 4.50
C SER A 346 33.04 -19.57 4.72
N MET A 347 32.40 -20.04 5.80
CA MET A 347 31.06 -19.67 6.17
C MET A 347 31.08 -18.98 7.54
N ARG A 348 30.55 -17.77 7.61
CA ARG A 348 30.48 -16.97 8.84
C ARG A 348 29.01 -16.64 9.13
N PHE A 349 28.65 -16.67 10.39
CA PHE A 349 27.31 -16.35 10.87
C PHE A 349 27.36 -15.02 11.61
N PHE A 350 26.46 -14.12 11.26
CA PHE A 350 26.30 -12.81 11.88
C PHE A 350 24.89 -12.66 12.41
N ASN A 351 24.77 -12.08 13.59
CA ASN A 351 23.47 -11.63 14.11
C ASN A 351 23.47 -10.09 14.07
N GLN A 352 22.62 -9.50 13.22
CA GLN A 352 22.45 -8.07 13.19
C GLN A 352 21.28 -7.64 14.06
N ASN A 353 21.61 -7.29 15.29
CA ASN A 353 20.69 -6.57 16.13
C ASN A 353 20.51 -5.15 15.56
N VAL A 354 19.28 -4.75 15.34
CA VAL A 354 18.94 -3.36 15.05
C VAL A 354 19.32 -2.55 16.27
N THR A 355 20.47 -1.90 16.25
CA THR A 355 20.73 -0.82 17.16
C THR A 355 19.75 0.29 16.81
N LEU A 356 18.73 0.47 17.66
CA LEU A 356 17.92 1.66 17.59
C LEU A 356 18.88 2.83 17.76
N ASN A 357 19.13 3.55 16.67
CA ASN A 357 19.84 4.81 16.78
C ASN A 357 18.92 5.73 17.58
N THR A 358 19.12 5.77 18.89
CA THR A 358 18.50 6.74 19.78
C THR A 358 19.18 8.09 19.58
N ASP A 359 19.43 8.47 18.34
CA ASP A 359 19.76 9.85 18.06
C ASP A 359 18.67 10.67 18.73
N ILE A 360 19.11 11.37 19.76
CA ILE A 360 18.31 12.34 20.49
C ILE A 360 17.55 13.10 19.41
N ARG A 361 16.23 12.91 19.37
CA ARG A 361 15.35 13.64 18.46
C ARG A 361 15.79 15.09 18.56
N GLN A 362 16.40 15.61 17.50
CA GLN A 362 16.76 17.02 17.47
C GLN A 362 15.49 17.76 17.83
N ARG A 363 15.56 18.53 18.94
CA ARG A 363 14.39 19.30 19.36
C ARG A 363 13.99 20.14 18.18
N LEU A 364 12.75 20.00 17.75
CA LEU A 364 12.22 20.83 16.69
C LEU A 364 12.24 22.27 17.20
N GLU A 365 13.10 23.10 16.62
CA GLU A 365 13.26 24.51 16.98
C GLU A 365 12.73 25.35 15.83
N ILE A 366 11.79 26.26 16.14
CA ILE A 366 11.25 27.21 15.17
C ILE A 366 11.89 28.57 15.46
N PRO A 367 12.79 29.06 14.56
CA PRO A 367 13.43 30.35 14.76
C PRO A 367 12.40 31.50 14.68
N LYS A 368 12.45 32.40 15.67
CA LYS A 368 11.58 33.57 15.70
C LYS A 368 12.05 34.61 14.68
N THR A 369 11.65 34.43 13.42
CA THR A 369 11.90 35.38 12.36
C THR A 369 11.13 36.70 12.55
N PRO A 370 11.55 37.81 11.96
CA PRO A 370 10.82 39.07 12.05
C PRO A 370 9.37 38.99 11.57
N SER A 371 9.10 38.18 10.56
CA SER A 371 7.75 37.89 10.05
C SER A 371 6.88 37.12 11.06
N LEU A 372 7.47 36.17 11.77
CA LEU A 372 6.80 35.43 12.82
C LEU A 372 6.48 36.32 14.02
N LEU A 373 7.43 37.14 14.44
CA LEU A 373 7.23 38.10 15.55
C LEU A 373 6.08 39.07 15.25
N LYS A 374 6.08 39.66 14.04
CA LYS A 374 4.99 40.55 13.61
C LYS A 374 3.64 39.86 13.65
N ARG A 375 3.57 38.60 13.18
CA ARG A 375 2.33 37.84 13.22
C ARG A 375 1.84 37.53 14.64
N LEU A 376 2.78 37.25 15.56
CA LEU A 376 2.46 37.06 16.99
C LEU A 376 1.98 38.37 17.66
N GLU A 377 2.57 39.52 17.28
CA GLU A 377 2.12 40.85 17.74
C GLU A 377 0.71 41.14 17.26
N ASP A 378 0.42 40.91 15.97
CA ASP A 378 -0.92 41.09 15.40
C ASP A 378 -1.96 40.18 16.07
N MET A 379 -1.57 38.96 16.44
CA MET A 379 -2.43 38.05 17.21
C MET A 379 -2.67 38.53 18.63
N ALA A 380 -1.64 39.01 19.30
CA ALA A 380 -1.75 39.54 20.66
C ALA A 380 -2.63 40.78 20.70
N GLN A 381 -2.55 41.68 19.71
CA GLN A 381 -3.41 42.86 19.60
C GLN A 381 -4.89 42.49 19.41
N LYS A 382 -5.21 41.42 18.69
CA LYS A 382 -6.59 40.91 18.50
C LYS A 382 -7.11 40.15 19.72
N GLY A 383 -6.23 39.78 20.64
CA GLY A 383 -6.53 38.96 21.80
C GLY A 383 -6.32 37.48 21.54
N LEU A 384 -5.80 36.76 22.54
CA LEU A 384 -5.63 35.31 22.54
C LEU A 384 -6.74 34.65 23.34
N SER A 385 -7.34 33.59 22.81
CA SER A 385 -8.28 32.78 23.57
C SER A 385 -7.58 32.04 24.73
N ALA A 386 -8.33 31.74 25.79
CA ALA A 386 -7.81 30.97 26.92
C ALA A 386 -7.20 29.60 26.44
N THR A 387 -7.85 28.97 25.49
CA THR A 387 -7.38 27.70 24.89
C THR A 387 -6.06 27.89 24.14
N ALA A 388 -5.91 28.97 23.36
CA ALA A 388 -4.68 29.27 22.66
C ALA A 388 -3.49 29.49 23.62
N LEU A 389 -3.76 30.20 24.74
CA LEU A 389 -2.75 30.43 25.78
C LEU A 389 -2.38 29.13 26.49
N SER A 390 -3.34 28.29 26.83
CA SER A 390 -3.10 26.97 27.43
C SER A 390 -2.27 26.08 26.51
N ASN A 391 -2.58 26.05 25.21
CA ASN A 391 -1.80 25.28 24.24
C ASN A 391 -0.37 25.80 24.11
N TYR A 392 -0.16 27.13 24.15
CA TYR A 392 1.19 27.69 24.13
C TYR A 392 2.02 27.27 25.33
N ILE A 393 1.40 27.22 26.52
CA ILE A 393 2.09 26.80 27.76
C ILE A 393 2.41 25.31 27.72
N ALA A 394 1.49 24.49 27.23
CA ALA A 394 1.64 23.04 27.18
C ALA A 394 2.61 22.58 26.08
N ASP A 395 2.43 23.08 24.85
CA ASP A 395 3.23 22.76 23.67
C ASP A 395 3.32 23.97 22.70
N PRO A 396 4.42 24.76 22.76
CA PRO A 396 4.62 25.91 21.89
C PRO A 396 4.63 25.57 20.40
N ILE A 397 5.01 24.32 20.02
CA ILE A 397 5.05 23.89 18.63
C ILE A 397 3.63 23.61 18.13
N GLN A 398 2.81 22.94 18.94
CA GLN A 398 1.40 22.74 18.64
C GLN A 398 0.66 24.07 18.52
N PHE A 399 0.94 25.03 19.41
CA PHE A 399 0.41 26.39 19.31
C PHE A 399 0.83 27.05 17.97
N TYR A 400 2.10 26.95 17.60
CA TYR A 400 2.58 27.47 16.31
C TYR A 400 1.81 26.86 15.14
N ASN A 401 1.69 25.54 15.11
CA ASN A 401 1.01 24.83 14.03
C ASN A 401 -0.47 25.22 13.94
N ASN A 402 -1.19 25.20 15.05
CA ASN A 402 -2.65 25.36 15.05
C ASN A 402 -3.10 26.82 14.95
N TYR A 403 -2.39 27.74 15.63
CA TYR A 403 -2.85 29.13 15.74
C TYR A 403 -2.05 30.11 14.87
N VAL A 404 -0.73 29.85 14.66
CA VAL A 404 0.11 30.77 13.88
C VAL A 404 0.06 30.44 12.40
N ILE A 405 0.39 29.21 11.99
CA ILE A 405 0.34 28.80 10.58
C ILE A 405 -0.98 28.18 10.18
N ARG A 406 -1.84 27.84 11.16
CA ARG A 406 -3.18 27.30 10.97
C ARG A 406 -3.18 26.03 10.12
N ILE A 407 -2.32 25.08 10.49
CA ILE A 407 -2.46 23.72 10.01
C ILE A 407 -3.66 23.14 10.74
N LEU A 408 -4.78 23.07 10.02
CA LEU A 408 -5.98 22.39 10.52
C LEU A 408 -5.75 20.89 10.34
N GLU A 409 -6.07 20.10 11.37
CA GLU A 409 -6.25 18.67 11.20
C GLU A 409 -7.39 18.48 10.18
N ASN A 410 -7.24 17.46 9.32
CA ASN A 410 -8.34 17.11 8.42
C ASN A 410 -9.55 16.74 9.28
N GLU A 411 -10.57 17.58 9.27
CA GLU A 411 -11.83 17.26 9.93
C GLU A 411 -12.40 16.01 9.24
N GLU A 412 -12.47 14.90 9.97
CA GLU A 412 -13.22 13.73 9.52
C GLU A 412 -14.72 14.00 9.74
N LEU A 413 -15.52 13.54 8.79
CA LEU A 413 -16.96 13.61 8.93
C LEU A 413 -17.43 12.83 10.16
N GLU A 414 -18.20 13.45 11.03
CA GLU A 414 -18.73 12.80 12.21
C GLU A 414 -19.74 11.72 11.83
N GLU A 415 -19.34 10.46 11.93
CA GLU A 415 -20.24 9.31 11.68
C GLU A 415 -21.25 9.10 12.81
N SER A 416 -20.94 9.57 14.01
CA SER A 416 -21.81 9.64 15.18
C SER A 416 -21.63 11.02 15.81
N ILE A 417 -22.67 11.55 16.47
CA ILE A 417 -22.59 12.84 17.14
C ILE A 417 -21.48 12.78 18.18
N ALA A 418 -20.40 13.54 17.96
CA ALA A 418 -19.34 13.68 18.95
C ALA A 418 -19.83 14.40 20.20
N TYR A 419 -19.25 14.10 21.33
CA TYR A 419 -19.61 14.78 22.61
C TYR A 419 -19.46 16.29 22.51
N GLN A 420 -18.50 16.78 21.73
CA GLN A 420 -18.28 18.21 21.52
C GLN A 420 -19.43 18.85 20.73
N THR A 421 -19.88 18.22 19.64
CA THR A 421 -21.00 18.67 18.82
C THR A 421 -22.28 18.61 19.61
N LEU A 422 -22.52 17.56 20.39
CA LEU A 422 -23.65 17.46 21.29
C LEU A 422 -23.62 18.59 22.33
N GLY A 423 -22.45 18.83 22.92
CA GLY A 423 -22.26 19.93 23.88
C GLY A 423 -22.58 21.29 23.26
N THR A 424 -22.09 21.55 22.04
CA THR A 424 -22.35 22.79 21.30
C THR A 424 -23.86 22.99 21.02
N VAL A 425 -24.53 21.92 20.55
CA VAL A 425 -25.98 21.97 20.30
C VAL A 425 -26.77 22.28 21.57
N ILE A 426 -26.44 21.57 22.67
CA ILE A 426 -27.10 21.82 23.96
C ILE A 426 -26.84 23.27 24.42
N HIS A 427 -25.61 23.74 24.29
CA HIS A 427 -25.21 25.08 24.71
C HIS A 427 -25.95 26.16 23.90
N ASN A 428 -25.99 26.05 22.60
CA ASN A 428 -26.68 26.99 21.70
C ASN A 428 -28.20 26.96 21.94
N THR A 429 -28.76 25.78 22.12
CA THR A 429 -30.22 25.65 22.45
C THR A 429 -30.53 26.31 23.77
N LEU A 430 -29.74 26.11 24.81
CA LEU A 430 -29.93 26.78 26.10
C LEU A 430 -29.75 28.31 25.97
N GLU A 431 -28.73 28.76 25.23
CA GLU A 431 -28.51 30.18 24.97
C GLU A 431 -29.73 30.83 24.29
N GLU A 432 -30.25 30.20 23.25
CA GLU A 432 -31.42 30.68 22.51
C GLU A 432 -32.67 30.73 23.40
N LEU A 433 -32.90 29.70 24.22
CA LEU A 433 -34.03 29.63 25.15
C LEU A 433 -33.94 30.67 26.27
N TYR A 434 -32.77 30.92 26.83
CA TYR A 434 -32.60 31.83 27.96
C TYR A 434 -32.34 33.28 27.56
N THR A 435 -31.93 33.60 26.36
CA THR A 435 -31.63 34.95 25.86
C THR A 435 -32.80 35.92 26.08
N PRO A 436 -34.09 35.57 25.83
CA PRO A 436 -35.23 36.49 26.08
C PRO A 436 -35.46 36.80 27.55
N TYR A 437 -34.88 36.01 28.44
CA TYR A 437 -35.07 36.12 29.91
C TYR A 437 -33.84 36.66 30.63
N VAL A 438 -32.78 37.03 29.89
CA VAL A 438 -31.59 37.67 30.48
C VAL A 438 -32.04 38.94 31.22
N THR A 439 -31.59 39.11 32.47
CA THR A 439 -31.97 40.19 33.40
C THR A 439 -33.39 40.12 33.98
N LYS A 440 -34.18 39.08 33.69
CA LYS A 440 -35.52 38.87 34.26
C LYS A 440 -35.52 37.72 35.27
N GLN A 441 -36.38 37.76 36.27
CA GLN A 441 -36.55 36.67 37.21
C GLN A 441 -37.34 35.54 36.53
N LEU A 442 -36.76 34.32 36.47
CA LEU A 442 -37.44 33.16 35.93
C LEU A 442 -38.59 32.74 36.86
N THR A 443 -39.77 32.58 36.29
CA THR A 443 -40.93 32.02 36.96
C THR A 443 -41.26 30.63 36.42
N VAL A 444 -42.04 29.83 37.15
CA VAL A 444 -42.51 28.53 36.70
C VAL A 444 -43.19 28.61 35.34
N GLN A 445 -44.02 29.64 35.17
CA GLN A 445 -44.75 29.89 33.93
C GLN A 445 -43.85 30.25 32.76
N SER A 446 -42.69 30.91 32.99
CA SER A 446 -41.69 31.18 31.95
C SER A 446 -40.97 29.91 31.51
N ILE A 447 -40.73 28.93 32.40
CA ILE A 447 -40.11 27.65 32.10
C ILE A 447 -41.10 26.75 31.31
N GLU A 448 -42.36 26.72 31.69
CA GLU A 448 -43.42 26.01 30.96
C GLU A 448 -43.56 26.54 29.52
N ASN A 449 -43.59 27.86 29.34
CA ASN A 449 -43.64 28.48 28.01
C ASN A 449 -42.39 28.15 27.15
N MET A 450 -41.20 28.02 27.74
CA MET A 450 -40.00 27.57 27.02
C MET A 450 -40.15 26.13 26.51
N GLN A 451 -40.74 25.22 27.29
CA GLN A 451 -40.99 23.84 26.88
C GLN A 451 -41.96 23.77 25.70
N ASP A 452 -43.07 24.52 25.73
CA ASP A 452 -44.08 24.50 24.68
C ASP A 452 -43.54 25.07 23.35
N THR A 453 -42.80 26.17 23.41
CA THR A 453 -42.17 26.76 22.20
C THR A 453 -41.18 25.84 21.54
N HIS A 454 -40.48 25.03 22.33
CA HIS A 454 -39.46 24.11 21.78
C HIS A 454 -40.05 22.85 21.17
N MET A 455 -41.16 22.36 21.68
CA MET A 455 -41.88 21.22 21.10
C MET A 455 -42.52 21.55 19.76
N GLU A 456 -42.91 22.82 19.51
CA GLU A 456 -43.39 23.27 18.19
C GLU A 456 -42.28 23.41 17.13
N THR A 457 -41.02 23.67 17.55
CA THR A 457 -39.89 23.85 16.63
C THR A 457 -39.26 22.50 16.22
N LEU A 458 -39.52 21.41 16.96
CA LEU A 458 -39.02 20.06 16.70
C LEU A 458 -39.97 19.17 15.87
N GLN A 459 -41.21 19.64 15.56
CA GLN A 459 -42.11 19.02 14.59
C GLN A 459 -41.93 19.62 13.18
#